data_1f2a57cb9763338f249a62dd2f705f0a
#
_entry.id   1f2a57cb9763338f249a62dd2f705f0a
#
_cell.length_a   1.000
_cell.length_b   1.000
_cell.length_c   1.000
_cell.angle_alpha   90.00
_cell.angle_beta   90.00
_cell.angle_gamma   90.00
#
_symmetry.space_group_name_H-M   'P 1'
#
loop_
_entity.id
_entity.type
_entity.pdbx_description
1 polymer ?
#
loop_
_entity_poly.entity_id
_entity_poly.type
_entity_poly.pdbx_seq_one_letter_code
_entity_poly.pdbx_strand_id
1 'polypeptide(L)'
;GWSAVGYFTLQYMGKAGAITMRDALNQNITEAEQQYANDIAGKKHSKEGDKKYEEMIALAKEAVTNNEVTDDSLQSIANSLLLRMDSLVLDVKAYENLDAKINELDTELENSIYTKEGVVFDDYEDYLAELEEARDGGTFNPNELDSIQPRADRLLKAGVVAALTDGQTDNVTGMMTNPSFTKSNDGWTFTKNGNGDFKNDNTNVSEVWNGREWNVTQELTGLPEGSYQVTMQGFYSPSSQNDNKWQEGWGQEGDETNKILASLFGNDA
;
A
#
# COMPACT_ATOMS: atom_id res chain seq x y z
N GLY A 1 20.83 7.87 1.52
CA GLY A 1 20.45 7.33 0.22
C GLY A 1 20.85 5.87 0.13
N TRP A 2 20.00 5.04 -0.44
CA TRP A 2 20.27 3.64 -0.73
C TRP A 2 20.53 3.48 -2.21
N SER A 3 21.58 2.75 -2.59
CA SER A 3 21.82 2.33 -3.97
C SER A 3 21.73 0.81 -3.99
N ALA A 4 20.87 0.28 -4.86
CA ALA A 4 20.79 -1.15 -5.09
C ALA A 4 21.29 -1.43 -6.52
N VAL A 5 22.16 -2.45 -6.67
CA VAL A 5 22.55 -3.01 -7.96
C VAL A 5 21.77 -4.31 -8.12
N GLY A 6 20.88 -4.38 -9.12
CA GLY A 6 19.98 -5.50 -9.30
C GLY A 6 20.69 -6.76 -9.76
N TYR A 7 21.39 -6.69 -10.87
CA TYR A 7 22.16 -7.82 -11.42
C TYR A 7 23.19 -7.32 -12.45
N PHE A 8 24.16 -8.18 -12.71
CA PHE A 8 25.13 -7.98 -13.79
C PHE A 8 24.89 -9.05 -14.84
N THR A 9 24.87 -8.65 -16.10
CA THR A 9 24.97 -9.58 -17.23
C THR A 9 26.37 -9.53 -17.79
N LEU A 10 26.93 -10.70 -18.07
CA LEU A 10 28.19 -10.85 -18.79
C LEU A 10 27.94 -11.66 -20.07
N GLN A 11 28.09 -11.00 -21.20
CA GLN A 11 27.87 -11.62 -22.49
C GLN A 11 29.22 -11.84 -23.18
N TYR A 12 29.45 -13.06 -23.69
CA TYR A 12 30.58 -13.33 -24.51
C TYR A 12 30.34 -12.85 -25.93
N MET A 13 31.07 -11.84 -26.38
CA MET A 13 30.95 -11.21 -27.70
C MET A 13 31.89 -11.77 -28.75
N GLY A 14 32.47 -12.95 -28.52
CA GLY A 14 33.44 -13.55 -29.42
C GLY A 14 34.89 -13.09 -29.18
N LYS A 15 35.79 -13.42 -30.13
CA LYS A 15 37.18 -12.95 -30.08
C LYS A 15 37.24 -11.48 -30.44
N ALA A 16 38.18 -10.74 -29.83
CA ALA A 16 38.39 -9.31 -30.12
C ALA A 16 38.54 -9.08 -31.65
N GLY A 17 37.73 -8.16 -32.19
CA GLY A 17 37.64 -7.87 -33.63
C GLY A 17 36.60 -8.66 -34.41
N ALA A 18 35.88 -9.62 -33.80
CA ALA A 18 34.84 -10.39 -34.46
C ALA A 18 33.45 -9.71 -34.43
N ILE A 19 33.19 -8.85 -33.45
CA ILE A 19 31.91 -8.09 -33.30
C ILE A 19 32.24 -6.60 -33.14
N THR A 20 31.65 -5.79 -33.98
CA THR A 20 31.78 -4.31 -33.87
C THR A 20 30.77 -3.74 -32.91
N MET A 21 30.96 -2.46 -32.45
CA MET A 21 29.97 -1.75 -31.65
C MET A 21 28.62 -1.62 -32.36
N ARG A 22 28.64 -1.55 -33.72
CA ARG A 22 27.41 -1.55 -34.53
C ARG A 22 26.66 -2.87 -34.44
N ASP A 23 27.38 -3.99 -34.51
CA ASP A 23 26.77 -5.31 -34.38
C ASP A 23 26.19 -5.52 -33.00
N ALA A 24 26.90 -5.04 -31.96
CA ALA A 24 26.38 -5.09 -30.56
C ALA A 24 25.13 -4.23 -30.37
N LEU A 25 25.10 -2.99 -30.89
CA LEU A 25 23.91 -2.15 -30.84
C LEU A 25 22.74 -2.77 -31.62
N ASN A 26 22.99 -3.36 -32.77
CA ASN A 26 21.96 -4.04 -33.58
C ASN A 26 21.38 -5.27 -32.85
N GLN A 27 22.20 -5.98 -32.09
CA GLN A 27 21.73 -7.06 -31.22
C GLN A 27 20.86 -6.51 -30.09
N ASN A 28 21.30 -5.44 -29.42
CA ASN A 28 20.52 -4.80 -28.35
C ASN A 28 19.16 -4.28 -28.85
N ILE A 29 19.08 -3.74 -30.07
CA ILE A 29 17.82 -3.35 -30.71
C ILE A 29 16.91 -4.58 -30.85
N THR A 30 17.43 -5.70 -31.38
CA THR A 30 16.65 -6.91 -31.55
C THR A 30 16.13 -7.45 -30.20
N GLU A 31 16.98 -7.49 -29.19
CA GLU A 31 16.64 -7.93 -27.84
C GLU A 31 15.57 -7.01 -27.20
N ALA A 32 15.72 -5.69 -27.35
CA ALA A 32 14.75 -4.71 -26.85
C ALA A 32 13.38 -4.86 -27.52
N GLU A 33 13.33 -5.06 -28.84
CA GLU A 33 12.09 -5.28 -29.57
C GLU A 33 11.40 -6.59 -29.17
N GLN A 34 12.18 -7.66 -28.94
CA GLN A 34 11.66 -8.93 -28.45
C GLN A 34 11.13 -8.81 -27.02
N GLN A 35 11.87 -8.14 -26.15
CA GLN A 35 11.44 -7.90 -24.78
C GLN A 35 10.18 -7.04 -24.73
N TYR A 36 10.12 -5.98 -25.55
CA TYR A 36 8.90 -5.18 -25.66
C TYR A 36 7.70 -6.04 -26.08
N ALA A 37 7.87 -6.86 -27.11
CA ALA A 37 6.79 -7.73 -27.60
C ALA A 37 6.32 -8.76 -26.56
N ASN A 38 7.22 -9.27 -25.73
CA ASN A 38 6.92 -10.33 -24.76
C ASN A 38 6.40 -9.77 -23.42
N ASP A 39 6.99 -8.67 -22.95
CA ASP A 39 6.83 -8.23 -21.56
C ASP A 39 6.01 -6.95 -21.42
N ILE A 40 5.90 -6.13 -22.47
CA ILE A 40 5.27 -4.81 -22.45
C ILE A 40 4.00 -4.77 -23.31
N ALA A 41 4.08 -5.25 -24.56
CA ALA A 41 2.98 -5.15 -25.49
C ALA A 41 1.71 -5.81 -24.95
N GLY A 42 0.60 -5.06 -24.98
CA GLY A 42 -0.70 -5.51 -24.48
C GLY A 42 -0.90 -5.41 -22.96
N LYS A 43 0.11 -4.98 -22.22
CA LYS A 43 -0.03 -4.64 -20.79
C LYS A 43 -0.30 -3.14 -20.60
N LYS A 44 -0.84 -2.78 -19.45
CA LYS A 44 -1.01 -1.38 -19.06
C LYS A 44 0.34 -0.80 -18.64
N HIS A 45 0.66 0.38 -19.13
CA HIS A 45 1.85 1.17 -18.81
C HIS A 45 1.68 2.60 -19.32
N SER A 46 2.66 3.49 -19.05
CA SER A 46 2.51 4.88 -19.42
C SER A 46 2.71 5.11 -20.94
N LYS A 47 1.85 5.94 -21.53
CA LYS A 47 2.01 6.38 -22.92
C LYS A 47 3.28 7.18 -23.15
N GLU A 48 3.74 7.90 -22.14
CA GLU A 48 4.99 8.65 -22.20
C GLU A 48 6.20 7.72 -22.20
N GLY A 49 6.11 6.61 -21.45
CA GLY A 49 7.12 5.53 -21.49
C GLY A 49 7.26 4.91 -22.87
N ASP A 50 6.12 4.55 -23.49
CA ASP A 50 6.06 4.02 -24.85
C ASP A 50 6.69 4.97 -25.85
N LYS A 51 6.27 6.22 -25.85
CA LYS A 51 6.80 7.24 -26.75
C LYS A 51 8.33 7.37 -26.64
N LYS A 52 8.86 7.43 -25.42
CA LYS A 52 10.30 7.52 -25.18
C LYS A 52 11.06 6.26 -25.65
N TYR A 53 10.43 5.09 -25.54
CA TYR A 53 10.99 3.86 -26.06
C TYR A 53 11.02 3.89 -27.60
N GLU A 54 9.93 4.25 -28.26
CA GLU A 54 9.85 4.37 -29.72
C GLU A 54 10.89 5.36 -30.27
N GLU A 55 11.04 6.53 -29.63
CA GLU A 55 12.06 7.52 -29.98
C GLU A 55 13.48 6.94 -29.84
N MET A 56 13.75 6.18 -28.78
CA MET A 56 15.06 5.58 -28.54
C MET A 56 15.38 4.46 -29.52
N ILE A 57 14.42 3.60 -29.85
CA ILE A 57 14.58 2.55 -30.88
C ILE A 57 14.86 3.19 -32.26
N ALA A 58 14.13 4.24 -32.62
CA ALA A 58 14.35 4.95 -33.86
C ALA A 58 15.77 5.55 -33.95
N LEU A 59 16.22 6.20 -32.87
CA LEU A 59 17.58 6.75 -32.76
C LEU A 59 18.64 5.63 -32.87
N ALA A 60 18.43 4.52 -32.19
CA ALA A 60 19.37 3.40 -32.24
C ALA A 60 19.48 2.78 -33.65
N LYS A 61 18.37 2.60 -34.36
CA LYS A 61 18.34 2.13 -35.73
C LYS A 61 19.03 3.08 -36.72
N GLU A 62 18.82 4.37 -36.57
CA GLU A 62 19.51 5.40 -37.35
C GLU A 62 21.02 5.34 -37.12
N ALA A 63 21.45 5.26 -35.86
CA ALA A 63 22.86 5.21 -35.49
C ALA A 63 23.58 3.98 -36.07
N VAL A 64 22.95 2.83 -36.12
CA VAL A 64 23.52 1.60 -36.72
C VAL A 64 23.78 1.80 -38.19
N THR A 65 22.96 2.53 -38.91
CA THR A 65 23.10 2.75 -40.36
C THR A 65 24.01 3.91 -40.73
N ASN A 66 24.24 4.86 -39.82
CA ASN A 66 25.06 6.04 -40.05
C ASN A 66 26.54 5.76 -39.73
N ASN A 67 27.39 5.71 -40.79
CA ASN A 67 28.82 5.43 -40.64
C ASN A 67 29.65 6.53 -39.99
N GLU A 68 29.06 7.73 -39.79
CA GLU A 68 29.73 8.86 -39.12
C GLU A 68 29.62 8.79 -37.60
N VAL A 69 28.72 7.94 -37.08
CA VAL A 69 28.56 7.76 -35.64
C VAL A 69 29.75 6.99 -35.06
N THR A 70 30.39 7.55 -34.05
CA THR A 70 31.55 6.98 -33.36
C THR A 70 31.17 5.80 -32.47
N ASP A 71 32.12 4.93 -32.14
CA ASP A 71 31.91 3.79 -31.24
C ASP A 71 31.47 4.24 -29.84
N ASP A 72 31.99 5.36 -29.30
CA ASP A 72 31.58 5.93 -28.02
C ASP A 72 30.11 6.37 -28.05
N SER A 73 29.66 6.96 -29.17
CA SER A 73 28.27 7.33 -29.36
C SER A 73 27.36 6.13 -29.46
N LEU A 74 27.76 5.09 -30.20
CA LEU A 74 27.02 3.83 -30.29
C LEU A 74 26.88 3.15 -28.92
N GLN A 75 27.94 3.15 -28.11
CA GLN A 75 27.91 2.62 -26.76
C GLN A 75 26.94 3.42 -25.86
N SER A 76 26.95 4.76 -25.97
CA SER A 76 26.04 5.62 -25.21
C SER A 76 24.57 5.36 -25.56
N ILE A 77 24.28 5.18 -26.86
CA ILE A 77 22.93 4.87 -27.36
C ILE A 77 22.51 3.46 -26.87
N ALA A 78 23.40 2.48 -26.92
CA ALA A 78 23.12 1.12 -26.42
C ALA A 78 22.76 1.12 -24.94
N ASN A 79 23.54 1.84 -24.11
CA ASN A 79 23.25 1.97 -22.68
C ASN A 79 21.91 2.69 -22.43
N SER A 80 21.61 3.74 -23.21
CA SER A 80 20.35 4.47 -23.09
C SER A 80 19.15 3.61 -23.49
N LEU A 81 19.27 2.76 -24.48
CA LEU A 81 18.23 1.81 -24.90
C LEU A 81 17.92 0.80 -23.79
N LEU A 82 18.95 0.21 -23.18
CA LEU A 82 18.77 -0.74 -22.08
C LEU A 82 18.08 -0.08 -20.87
N LEU A 83 18.54 1.12 -20.47
CA LEU A 83 17.91 1.88 -19.40
C LEU A 83 16.43 2.21 -19.70
N ARG A 84 16.11 2.45 -20.96
CA ARG A 84 14.71 2.74 -21.35
C ARG A 84 13.86 1.49 -21.25
N MET A 85 14.37 0.33 -21.63
CA MET A 85 13.67 -0.95 -21.48
C MET A 85 13.42 -1.29 -20.01
N ASP A 86 14.45 -1.17 -19.16
CA ASP A 86 14.30 -1.38 -17.71
C ASP A 86 13.23 -0.45 -17.12
N SER A 87 13.21 0.81 -17.57
CA SER A 87 12.19 1.79 -17.14
C SER A 87 10.77 1.37 -17.52
N LEU A 88 10.57 0.82 -18.72
CA LEU A 88 9.25 0.33 -19.15
C LEU A 88 8.80 -0.91 -18.37
N VAL A 89 9.70 -1.82 -18.06
CA VAL A 89 9.39 -3.00 -17.23
C VAL A 89 8.93 -2.58 -15.84
N LEU A 90 9.61 -1.59 -15.25
CA LEU A 90 9.20 -1.02 -13.95
C LEU A 90 7.86 -0.30 -14.04
N ASP A 91 7.60 0.37 -15.14
CA ASP A 91 6.34 1.07 -15.40
C ASP A 91 5.17 0.09 -15.49
N VAL A 92 5.28 -0.99 -16.26
CA VAL A 92 4.29 -2.08 -16.30
C VAL A 92 4.01 -2.60 -14.89
N LYS A 93 5.03 -2.85 -14.09
CA LYS A 93 4.85 -3.32 -12.71
C LYS A 93 4.12 -2.29 -11.83
N ALA A 94 4.38 -1.01 -12.03
CA ALA A 94 3.67 0.05 -11.31
C ALA A 94 2.17 0.07 -11.65
N TYR A 95 1.82 -0.16 -12.92
CA TYR A 95 0.43 -0.27 -13.36
C TYR A 95 -0.26 -1.56 -12.88
N GLU A 96 0.46 -2.68 -12.79
CA GLU A 96 -0.03 -3.91 -12.14
C GLU A 96 -0.33 -3.67 -10.65
N ASN A 97 0.53 -2.92 -9.95
CA ASN A 97 0.32 -2.55 -8.56
C ASN A 97 -0.86 -1.59 -8.40
N LEU A 98 -1.04 -0.63 -9.33
CA LEU A 98 -2.19 0.26 -9.36
C LEU A 98 -3.49 -0.51 -9.52
N ASP A 99 -3.53 -1.45 -10.47
CA ASP A 99 -4.71 -2.30 -10.70
C ASP A 99 -5.08 -3.12 -9.45
N ALA A 100 -4.09 -3.71 -8.80
CA ALA A 100 -4.28 -4.41 -7.52
C ALA A 100 -4.81 -3.48 -6.42
N LYS A 101 -4.30 -2.23 -6.36
CA LYS A 101 -4.73 -1.24 -5.37
C LYS A 101 -6.17 -0.77 -5.63
N ILE A 102 -6.57 -0.53 -6.87
CA ILE A 102 -7.95 -0.18 -7.23
C ILE A 102 -8.91 -1.29 -6.77
N ASN A 103 -8.59 -2.55 -7.08
CA ASN A 103 -9.41 -3.69 -6.65
C ASN A 103 -9.49 -3.83 -5.12
N GLU A 104 -8.40 -3.52 -4.41
CA GLU A 104 -8.40 -3.51 -2.94
C GLU A 104 -9.34 -2.44 -2.39
N LEU A 105 -9.28 -1.22 -2.92
CA LEU A 105 -10.12 -0.10 -2.49
C LEU A 105 -11.60 -0.32 -2.82
N ASP A 106 -11.92 -0.88 -3.98
CA ASP A 106 -13.29 -1.24 -4.36
C ASP A 106 -13.86 -2.29 -3.40
N THR A 107 -13.08 -3.32 -3.09
CA THR A 107 -13.43 -4.34 -2.08
C THR A 107 -13.60 -3.74 -0.69
N GLU A 108 -12.77 -2.76 -0.30
CA GLU A 108 -12.87 -2.06 0.97
C GLU A 108 -14.18 -1.27 1.07
N LEU A 109 -14.54 -0.56 0.02
CA LEU A 109 -15.81 0.16 -0.06
C LEU A 109 -17.02 -0.79 0.02
N GLU A 110 -17.04 -1.85 -0.79
CA GLU A 110 -18.13 -2.85 -0.80
C GLU A 110 -18.34 -3.52 0.56
N ASN A 111 -17.26 -3.77 1.30
CA ASN A 111 -17.31 -4.41 2.62
C ASN A 111 -17.47 -3.41 3.77
N SER A 112 -17.52 -2.11 3.49
CA SER A 112 -17.74 -1.09 4.50
C SER A 112 -19.10 -1.28 5.19
N ILE A 113 -19.12 -1.17 6.52
CA ILE A 113 -20.37 -1.19 7.29
C ILE A 113 -21.28 -0.03 6.90
N TYR A 114 -20.72 1.09 6.49
CA TYR A 114 -21.45 2.31 6.12
C TYR A 114 -22.23 2.15 4.81
N THR A 115 -21.71 1.41 3.83
CA THR A 115 -22.46 1.05 2.61
C THR A 115 -23.70 0.22 2.96
N LYS A 116 -23.60 -0.67 3.95
CA LYS A 116 -24.73 -1.46 4.44
C LYS A 116 -25.76 -0.61 5.19
N GLU A 117 -25.35 0.51 5.76
CA GLU A 117 -26.20 1.49 6.43
C GLU A 117 -26.82 2.50 5.45
N GLY A 118 -26.48 2.42 4.16
CA GLY A 118 -27.03 3.27 3.10
C GLY A 118 -26.31 4.61 2.95
N VAL A 119 -25.11 4.76 3.49
CA VAL A 119 -24.26 5.93 3.25
C VAL A 119 -23.70 5.89 1.84
N VAL A 120 -23.72 7.01 1.14
CA VAL A 120 -23.19 7.18 -0.22
C VAL A 120 -21.82 7.85 -0.15
N PHE A 121 -20.90 7.38 -0.97
CA PHE A 121 -19.50 7.83 -1.00
C PHE A 121 -19.09 8.36 -2.37
N ASP A 122 -19.84 9.32 -2.91
CA ASP A 122 -19.63 9.86 -4.26
C ASP A 122 -18.16 10.27 -4.51
N ASP A 123 -17.54 11.02 -3.58
CA ASP A 123 -16.15 11.47 -3.73
C ASP A 123 -15.14 10.30 -3.74
N TYR A 124 -15.45 9.21 -3.05
CA TYR A 124 -14.60 8.01 -3.04
C TYR A 124 -14.75 7.24 -4.36
N GLU A 125 -15.98 7.08 -4.85
CA GLU A 125 -16.28 6.43 -6.12
C GLU A 125 -15.69 7.23 -7.29
N ASP A 126 -15.80 8.57 -7.26
CA ASP A 126 -15.18 9.46 -8.24
C ASP A 126 -13.65 9.30 -8.23
N TYR A 127 -13.05 9.14 -7.05
CA TYR A 127 -11.61 8.90 -6.96
C TYR A 127 -11.19 7.55 -7.52
N LEU A 128 -11.97 6.48 -7.30
CA LEU A 128 -11.72 5.18 -7.96
C LEU A 128 -11.79 5.32 -9.48
N ALA A 129 -12.79 6.02 -9.99
CA ALA A 129 -12.93 6.28 -11.42
C ALA A 129 -11.74 7.09 -12.00
N GLU A 130 -11.23 8.11 -11.25
CA GLU A 130 -10.00 8.84 -11.61
C GLU A 130 -8.80 7.89 -11.77
N LEU A 131 -8.63 6.97 -10.83
CA LEU A 131 -7.52 5.99 -10.86
C LEU A 131 -7.66 5.01 -12.02
N GLU A 132 -8.87 4.55 -12.30
CA GLU A 132 -9.17 3.68 -13.46
C GLU A 132 -8.90 4.39 -14.78
N GLU A 133 -9.34 5.64 -14.93
CA GLU A 133 -9.07 6.46 -16.11
C GLU A 133 -7.56 6.67 -16.29
N ALA A 134 -6.82 6.97 -15.21
CA ALA A 134 -5.37 7.14 -15.27
C ALA A 134 -4.66 5.85 -15.67
N ARG A 135 -5.09 4.70 -15.12
CA ARG A 135 -4.60 3.36 -15.49
C ARG A 135 -4.85 3.08 -16.98
N ASP A 136 -6.08 3.21 -17.42
CA ASP A 136 -6.51 2.86 -18.77
C ASP A 136 -6.02 3.86 -19.80
N GLY A 137 -5.91 5.11 -19.39
CA GLY A 137 -5.33 6.20 -20.17
C GLY A 137 -3.83 6.17 -20.31
N GLY A 138 -3.11 5.38 -19.52
CA GLY A 138 -1.65 5.37 -19.48
C GLY A 138 -1.05 6.69 -18.97
N THR A 139 -1.73 7.36 -18.04
CA THR A 139 -1.36 8.68 -17.52
C THR A 139 -0.99 8.65 -16.02
N PHE A 140 -1.09 7.50 -15.38
CA PHE A 140 -0.73 7.35 -13.98
C PHE A 140 0.75 7.63 -13.73
N ASN A 141 1.02 8.39 -12.66
CA ASN A 141 2.37 8.63 -12.19
C ASN A 141 2.74 7.61 -11.10
N PRO A 142 3.70 6.71 -11.34
CA PRO A 142 4.09 5.68 -10.37
C PRO A 142 4.51 6.19 -8.99
N ASN A 143 5.00 7.44 -8.90
CA ASN A 143 5.40 8.05 -7.63
C ASN A 143 4.20 8.38 -6.71
N GLU A 144 2.98 8.31 -7.22
CA GLU A 144 1.76 8.59 -6.46
C GLU A 144 1.17 7.33 -5.80
N LEU A 145 1.71 6.14 -6.08
CA LEU A 145 1.17 4.87 -5.59
C LEU A 145 1.01 4.85 -4.06
N ASP A 146 2.01 5.34 -3.32
CA ASP A 146 1.99 5.36 -1.85
C ASP A 146 0.98 6.37 -1.27
N SER A 147 0.51 7.33 -2.07
CA SER A 147 -0.46 8.34 -1.66
C SER A 147 -1.92 7.91 -1.85
N ILE A 148 -2.16 6.82 -2.58
CA ILE A 148 -3.51 6.35 -2.93
C ILE A 148 -4.31 5.98 -1.67
N GLN A 149 -3.80 5.08 -0.83
CA GLN A 149 -4.50 4.64 0.38
C GLN A 149 -4.79 5.81 1.34
N PRO A 150 -3.82 6.68 1.68
CA PRO A 150 -4.11 7.83 2.53
C PRO A 150 -5.17 8.80 1.98
N ARG A 151 -5.28 8.92 0.64
CA ARG A 151 -6.34 9.73 0.02
C ARG A 151 -7.68 9.03 0.14
N ALA A 152 -7.76 7.75 -0.17
CA ALA A 152 -8.96 6.93 -0.05
C ALA A 152 -9.52 6.94 1.39
N ASP A 153 -8.65 6.74 2.40
CA ASP A 153 -9.03 6.78 3.82
C ASP A 153 -9.65 8.13 4.21
N ARG A 154 -9.09 9.24 3.70
CA ARG A 154 -9.66 10.58 3.98
C ARG A 154 -11.04 10.76 3.34
N LEU A 155 -11.23 10.28 2.12
CA LEU A 155 -12.51 10.37 1.40
C LEU A 155 -13.57 9.51 2.09
N LEU A 156 -13.21 8.29 2.51
CA LEU A 156 -14.11 7.42 3.27
C LEU A 156 -14.55 8.10 4.58
N LYS A 157 -13.62 8.67 5.34
CA LYS A 157 -13.91 9.38 6.58
C LYS A 157 -14.77 10.63 6.33
N ALA A 158 -14.49 11.38 5.27
CA ALA A 158 -15.26 12.57 4.91
C ALA A 158 -16.72 12.22 4.56
N GLY A 159 -16.93 11.12 3.81
CA GLY A 159 -18.27 10.61 3.48
C GLY A 159 -19.06 10.22 4.73
N VAL A 160 -18.41 9.52 5.68
CA VAL A 160 -19.04 9.20 6.97
C VAL A 160 -19.46 10.46 7.72
N VAL A 161 -18.56 11.45 7.84
CA VAL A 161 -18.85 12.71 8.54
C VAL A 161 -20.00 13.47 7.86
N ALA A 162 -20.03 13.51 6.53
CA ALA A 162 -21.08 14.17 5.77
C ALA A 162 -22.47 13.54 5.96
N ALA A 163 -22.51 12.24 6.28
CA ALA A 163 -23.76 11.50 6.51
C ALA A 163 -24.30 11.65 7.94
N LEU A 164 -23.51 12.18 8.89
CA LEU A 164 -23.97 12.35 10.28
C LEU A 164 -25.11 13.37 10.35
N THR A 165 -26.14 13.03 11.12
CA THR A 165 -27.34 13.85 11.28
C THR A 165 -27.54 14.27 12.74
N ASP A 166 -27.74 15.54 12.99
CA ASP A 166 -28.01 16.06 14.33
C ASP A 166 -29.23 15.38 14.97
N GLY A 167 -29.04 14.93 16.22
CA GLY A 167 -30.09 14.30 17.01
C GLY A 167 -30.34 12.82 16.72
N GLN A 168 -29.52 12.22 15.84
CA GLN A 168 -29.50 10.78 15.61
C GLN A 168 -28.24 10.14 16.20
N THR A 169 -28.29 8.83 16.39
CA THR A 169 -27.14 8.04 16.81
C THR A 169 -26.59 7.29 15.61
N ASP A 170 -25.41 7.67 15.18
CA ASP A 170 -24.74 7.08 14.03
C ASP A 170 -23.50 6.28 14.47
N ASN A 171 -23.22 5.20 13.76
CA ASN A 171 -22.06 4.36 14.01
C ASN A 171 -20.84 4.93 13.27
N VAL A 172 -19.87 5.46 14.01
CA VAL A 172 -18.64 6.02 13.47
C VAL A 172 -17.40 5.15 13.73
N THR A 173 -17.58 3.85 13.97
CA THR A 173 -16.47 2.92 14.25
C THR A 173 -15.43 2.89 13.12
N GLY A 174 -15.81 3.13 11.87
CA GLY A 174 -14.88 3.23 10.73
C GLY A 174 -13.94 4.44 10.77
N MET A 175 -14.19 5.42 11.65
CA MET A 175 -13.21 6.48 11.92
C MET A 175 -11.98 5.96 12.69
N MET A 176 -12.11 4.78 13.32
CA MET A 176 -11.01 4.10 14.00
C MET A 176 -10.24 3.25 13.00
N THR A 177 -8.92 3.26 13.13
CA THR A 177 -8.05 2.34 12.39
C THR A 177 -7.99 1.01 13.14
N ASN A 178 -8.28 -0.10 12.45
CA ASN A 178 -8.17 -1.46 13.00
C ASN A 178 -8.89 -1.64 14.36
N PRO A 179 -10.18 -1.30 14.48
CA PRO A 179 -10.91 -1.32 15.75
C PRO A 179 -11.07 -2.74 16.35
N SER A 180 -10.88 -3.77 15.52
CA SER A 180 -11.01 -5.19 15.92
C SER A 180 -9.66 -5.90 16.01
N PHE A 181 -8.56 -5.18 15.90
CA PHE A 181 -7.18 -5.74 15.93
C PHE A 181 -6.92 -6.86 14.92
N THR A 182 -7.61 -6.85 13.79
CA THR A 182 -7.45 -7.85 12.72
C THR A 182 -6.15 -7.70 11.94
N LYS A 183 -5.57 -6.50 11.96
CA LYS A 183 -4.30 -6.14 11.30
C LYS A 183 -3.20 -5.90 12.34
N SER A 184 -2.98 -6.84 13.25
CA SER A 184 -2.00 -6.68 14.32
C SER A 184 -2.31 -5.45 15.19
N ASN A 185 -1.32 -4.60 15.44
CA ASN A 185 -1.45 -3.38 16.24
C ASN A 185 -1.54 -2.11 15.39
N ASP A 186 -1.79 -2.24 14.10
CA ASP A 186 -1.82 -1.11 13.17
C ASP A 186 -2.79 -0.02 13.64
N GLY A 187 -2.31 1.21 13.64
CA GLY A 187 -3.08 2.38 14.09
C GLY A 187 -3.14 2.57 15.61
N TRP A 188 -2.58 1.65 16.41
CA TRP A 188 -2.61 1.73 17.86
C TRP A 188 -1.22 1.94 18.46
N THR A 189 -1.13 2.86 19.41
CA THR A 189 0.08 3.09 20.19
C THR A 189 -0.04 2.38 21.53
N PHE A 190 0.94 1.51 21.83
CA PHE A 190 1.03 0.79 23.07
C PHE A 190 2.15 1.34 23.94
N THR A 191 1.81 1.73 25.17
CA THR A 191 2.79 2.13 26.18
C THR A 191 2.60 1.29 27.43
N LYS A 192 3.71 0.84 28.03
CA LYS A 192 3.70 -0.03 29.20
C LYS A 192 4.73 0.38 30.23
N ASN A 193 4.45 0.07 31.49
CA ASN A 193 5.40 0.08 32.58
C ASN A 193 5.59 -1.36 33.08
N GLY A 194 6.81 -1.89 33.05
CA GLY A 194 7.14 -3.27 33.40
C GLY A 194 7.34 -4.19 32.18
N ASN A 195 7.24 -5.51 32.41
CA ASN A 195 7.62 -6.55 31.44
C ASN A 195 6.46 -7.06 30.55
N GLY A 196 5.29 -6.44 30.60
CA GLY A 196 4.16 -6.84 29.78
C GLY A 196 4.42 -6.65 28.28
N ASP A 197 3.85 -7.51 27.47
CA ASP A 197 3.86 -7.41 26.01
C ASP A 197 2.44 -7.23 25.47
N PHE A 198 2.30 -6.36 24.49
CA PHE A 198 1.09 -6.23 23.72
C PHE A 198 1.15 -7.22 22.57
N LYS A 199 0.27 -8.21 22.57
CA LYS A 199 0.27 -9.29 21.58
C LYS A 199 -1.06 -9.33 20.84
N ASN A 200 -0.97 -9.65 19.58
CA ASN A 200 -2.10 -9.96 18.74
C ASN A 200 -1.75 -11.23 17.96
N ASP A 201 -2.11 -12.37 18.52
CA ASP A 201 -1.80 -13.71 17.97
C ASP A 201 -2.90 -14.18 17.00
N ASN A 202 -3.32 -13.36 16.05
CA ASN A 202 -4.32 -13.66 15.01
C ASN A 202 -5.74 -14.01 15.55
N THR A 203 -6.06 -13.52 16.74
CA THR A 203 -7.34 -13.86 17.41
C THR A 203 -8.35 -12.72 17.40
N ASN A 204 -8.10 -11.63 16.68
CA ASN A 204 -8.92 -10.40 16.74
C ASN A 204 -9.05 -9.83 18.16
N VAL A 205 -8.04 -10.06 18.97
CA VAL A 205 -7.93 -9.60 20.34
C VAL A 205 -6.49 -9.13 20.58
N SER A 206 -6.33 -7.97 21.19
CA SER A 206 -5.02 -7.55 21.69
C SER A 206 -4.90 -7.89 23.16
N GLU A 207 -3.83 -8.57 23.51
CA GLU A 207 -3.57 -9.07 24.85
C GLU A 207 -2.36 -8.38 25.46
N VAL A 208 -2.46 -7.99 26.73
CA VAL A 208 -1.32 -7.56 27.55
C VAL A 208 -0.97 -8.65 28.53
N TRP A 209 0.17 -9.29 28.29
CA TRP A 209 0.68 -10.37 29.16
C TRP A 209 1.63 -9.82 30.22
N ASN A 210 1.36 -10.12 31.50
CA ASN A 210 2.17 -9.68 32.65
C ASN A 210 2.37 -8.15 32.77
N GLY A 211 1.50 -7.35 32.20
CA GLY A 211 1.55 -5.88 32.29
C GLY A 211 1.05 -5.41 33.66
N ARG A 212 1.81 -4.49 34.31
CA ARG A 212 1.35 -3.83 35.55
C ARG A 212 0.54 -2.58 35.27
N GLU A 213 1.07 -1.74 34.40
CA GLU A 213 0.42 -0.51 33.92
C GLU A 213 0.64 -0.46 32.42
N TRP A 214 -0.41 -0.20 31.69
CA TRP A 214 -0.35 -0.10 30.24
C TRP A 214 -1.44 0.81 29.72
N ASN A 215 -1.18 1.43 28.57
CA ASN A 215 -2.14 2.18 27.81
C ASN A 215 -2.10 1.75 26.36
N VAL A 216 -3.27 1.69 25.75
CA VAL A 216 -3.46 1.52 24.31
C VAL A 216 -4.23 2.73 23.83
N THR A 217 -3.63 3.49 22.92
CA THR A 217 -4.20 4.75 22.46
C THR A 217 -4.26 4.81 20.94
N GLN A 218 -5.27 5.48 20.44
CA GLN A 218 -5.38 5.90 19.05
C GLN A 218 -5.88 7.34 19.01
N GLU A 219 -5.25 8.17 18.21
CA GLU A 219 -5.71 9.52 17.93
C GLU A 219 -6.74 9.47 16.80
N LEU A 220 -7.93 9.99 17.03
CA LEU A 220 -8.99 10.13 16.04
C LEU A 220 -9.03 11.58 15.57
N THR A 221 -8.86 11.78 14.28
CA THR A 221 -8.91 13.11 13.66
C THR A 221 -10.12 13.23 12.73
N GLY A 222 -10.64 14.43 12.56
CA GLY A 222 -11.75 14.70 11.64
C GLY A 222 -13.13 14.33 12.19
N LEU A 223 -13.25 13.98 13.47
CA LEU A 223 -14.55 13.87 14.14
C LEU A 223 -15.19 15.26 14.28
N PRO A 224 -16.46 15.45 13.90
CA PRO A 224 -17.18 16.70 14.13
C PRO A 224 -17.41 16.94 15.63
N GLU A 225 -17.72 18.17 16.01
CA GLU A 225 -18.15 18.50 17.38
C GLU A 225 -19.41 17.72 17.75
N GLY A 226 -19.40 17.01 18.88
CA GLY A 226 -20.52 16.16 19.29
C GLY A 226 -20.24 15.32 20.52
N SER A 227 -21.23 14.55 20.94
CA SER A 227 -21.10 13.58 22.03
C SER A 227 -20.87 12.19 21.45
N TYR A 228 -19.84 11.50 21.91
CA TYR A 228 -19.46 10.16 21.43
C TYR A 228 -19.56 9.14 22.55
N GLN A 229 -20.10 7.97 22.23
CA GLN A 229 -20.06 6.81 23.10
C GLN A 229 -19.06 5.82 22.56
N VAL A 230 -18.04 5.49 23.33
CA VAL A 230 -17.07 4.44 23.02
C VAL A 230 -17.41 3.20 23.82
N THR A 231 -17.48 2.05 23.15
CA THR A 231 -17.72 0.75 23.79
C THR A 231 -16.53 -0.14 23.54
N MET A 232 -16.01 -0.77 24.58
CA MET A 232 -14.92 -1.71 24.51
C MET A 232 -15.36 -3.07 25.10
N GLN A 233 -15.01 -4.14 24.42
CA GLN A 233 -15.08 -5.47 25.01
C GLN A 233 -13.71 -5.84 25.58
N GLY A 234 -13.67 -6.19 26.84
CA GLY A 234 -12.43 -6.55 27.49
C GLY A 234 -12.65 -7.59 28.60
N PHE A 235 -11.62 -8.31 28.93
CA PHE A 235 -11.60 -9.21 30.04
C PHE A 235 -10.24 -9.14 30.77
N TYR A 236 -10.25 -9.50 32.01
CA TYR A 236 -9.06 -9.59 32.84
C TYR A 236 -9.01 -10.96 33.51
N SER A 237 -7.86 -11.63 33.42
CA SER A 237 -7.58 -12.86 34.17
C SER A 237 -6.57 -12.60 35.27
N PRO A 238 -6.91 -12.76 36.53
CA PRO A 238 -6.00 -12.49 37.67
C PRO A 238 -4.98 -13.61 37.88
N SER A 239 -5.09 -14.75 37.19
CA SER A 239 -4.24 -15.92 37.46
C SER A 239 -3.54 -16.41 36.17
N SER A 240 -2.41 -17.11 36.36
CA SER A 240 -1.72 -17.80 35.29
C SER A 240 -2.49 -19.03 34.82
N GLN A 241 -2.30 -19.44 33.56
CA GLN A 241 -2.95 -20.63 32.98
C GLN A 241 -2.74 -21.92 33.78
N ASN A 242 -1.76 -21.96 34.73
CA ASN A 242 -1.39 -23.14 35.45
C ASN A 242 -2.20 -23.43 36.73
N ASP A 243 -3.06 -22.48 37.16
CA ASP A 243 -3.79 -22.63 38.43
C ASP A 243 -5.25 -22.96 38.28
N ASN A 244 -5.78 -23.28 37.10
CA ASN A 244 -7.18 -23.52 36.81
C ASN A 244 -8.16 -22.37 37.22
N LYS A 245 -7.68 -21.33 37.89
CA LYS A 245 -8.48 -20.20 38.36
C LYS A 245 -8.80 -19.19 37.28
N TRP A 246 -8.07 -19.22 36.15
CA TRP A 246 -8.33 -18.36 35.01
C TRP A 246 -9.73 -18.64 34.39
N GLN A 247 -10.27 -19.85 34.55
CA GLN A 247 -11.61 -20.21 34.09
C GLN A 247 -12.72 -19.72 35.03
N GLU A 248 -12.39 -19.51 36.31
CA GLU A 248 -13.35 -19.05 37.31
C GLU A 248 -13.57 -17.52 37.28
N GLY A 249 -12.60 -16.78 36.70
CA GLY A 249 -12.65 -15.32 36.59
C GLY A 249 -13.40 -14.74 35.40
N TRP A 250 -13.89 -15.57 34.49
CA TRP A 250 -14.55 -15.11 33.27
C TRP A 250 -16.05 -14.82 33.53
N GLY A 251 -16.38 -13.54 33.66
CA GLY A 251 -17.76 -13.05 33.49
C GLY A 251 -18.76 -13.35 34.61
N GLN A 252 -18.31 -13.59 35.82
CA GLN A 252 -19.22 -13.65 36.97
C GLN A 252 -19.53 -12.24 37.48
N GLU A 253 -20.75 -11.80 37.26
CA GLU A 253 -21.27 -10.55 37.77
C GLU A 253 -21.28 -10.59 39.31
N GLY A 254 -20.53 -9.72 39.98
CA GLY A 254 -20.54 -9.56 41.42
C GLY A 254 -19.32 -10.05 42.20
N ASP A 255 -18.29 -10.58 41.56
CA ASP A 255 -17.05 -10.93 42.25
C ASP A 255 -16.12 -9.68 42.33
N GLU A 256 -15.75 -9.25 43.55
CA GLU A 256 -14.82 -8.14 43.74
C GLU A 256 -13.44 -8.36 43.15
N THR A 257 -13.10 -9.61 42.77
CA THR A 257 -11.86 -9.98 42.09
C THR A 257 -11.91 -9.65 40.59
N ASN A 258 -13.09 -9.43 40.03
CA ASN A 258 -13.32 -9.06 38.63
C ASN A 258 -13.39 -7.55 38.40
N LYS A 259 -12.65 -6.76 39.18
CA LYS A 259 -12.56 -5.32 38.94
C LYS A 259 -11.94 -5.10 37.55
N ILE A 260 -12.70 -4.40 36.71
CA ILE A 260 -12.15 -3.84 35.48
C ILE A 260 -11.05 -2.86 35.88
N LEU A 261 -9.79 -3.32 35.73
CA LEU A 261 -8.60 -2.50 35.97
C LEU A 261 -8.21 -1.66 34.75
N ALA A 262 -9.09 -1.62 33.77
CA ALA A 262 -8.95 -0.80 32.56
C ALA A 262 -9.98 0.34 32.61
N SER A 263 -9.54 1.53 32.36
CA SER A 263 -10.41 2.71 32.19
C SER A 263 -10.28 3.24 30.77
N LEU A 264 -11.44 3.62 30.20
CA LEU A 264 -11.49 4.36 28.95
C LEU A 264 -11.46 5.85 29.27
N PHE A 265 -10.64 6.62 28.60
CA PHE A 265 -10.61 8.07 28.73
C PHE A 265 -10.48 8.71 27.34
N GLY A 266 -11.12 9.88 27.18
CA GLY A 266 -10.93 10.77 26.05
C GLY A 266 -10.27 12.06 26.52
N ASN A 267 -9.43 12.64 25.69
CA ASN A 267 -8.93 13.99 25.90
C ASN A 267 -9.70 14.92 24.96
N ASP A 268 -10.28 15.97 25.51
CA ASP A 268 -10.75 17.09 24.71
C ASP A 268 -9.52 17.80 24.12
N ALA A 269 -9.53 18.02 22.79
CA ALA A 269 -8.46 18.69 22.08
C ALA A 269 -8.54 20.20 22.24
#